data_6908fcce243c069ab71a085ad7b30bdc
#
_entry.id   6908fcce243c069ab71a085ad7b30bdc
#
_cell.length_a   1.000
_cell.length_b   1.000
_cell.length_c   1.000
_cell.angle_alpha   90.00
_cell.angle_beta   90.00
_cell.angle_gamma   90.00
#
_symmetry.space_group_name_H-M   'P 1'
#
loop_
_entity.id
_entity.type
_entity.pdbx_description
1 polymer ?
#
loop_
_entity_poly.entity_id
_entity_poly.type
_entity_poly.pdbx_seq_one_letter_code
_entity_poly.pdbx_strand_id
1 'polypeptide(L)'
;MSEVAIRVDDVSKLYKLYDKPSDRLKESLGLTRKKLYKEHYALHNVSFDVKRGETGGIIGTNGSGKSTILKIITGVLNPSGGHVEIDGRISALLELGAGFNMEYTGIENIYLNGTMIGFSREEIDAKMQDILDFADIGDFVHQPVKTYSSGMFVRLAFAVAINIDPEILIVDEALSVGDVFFQAKCLSLIHISEPTRRVVI
;
A
#
# COMPACT_ATOMS: atom_id res chain seq x y z
N MET A 1 5.65 -21.89 11.03
CA MET A 1 5.47 -20.63 10.28
C MET A 1 6.09 -20.84 8.92
N SER A 2 5.43 -20.46 7.85
CA SER A 2 5.98 -20.49 6.49
C SER A 2 7.24 -19.61 6.41
N GLU A 3 8.27 -20.08 5.70
CA GLU A 3 9.46 -19.25 5.39
C GLU A 3 9.10 -18.13 4.40
N VAL A 4 8.03 -18.33 3.61
CA VAL A 4 7.55 -17.40 2.59
C VAL A 4 6.50 -16.48 3.21
N ALA A 5 6.72 -15.17 3.11
CA ALA A 5 5.79 -14.12 3.56
C ALA A 5 4.80 -13.72 2.47
N ILE A 6 5.26 -13.68 1.22
CA ILE A 6 4.41 -13.37 0.05
C ILE A 6 4.69 -14.42 -1.01
N ARG A 7 3.63 -15.05 -1.52
CA ARG A 7 3.68 -15.93 -2.68
C ARG A 7 2.76 -15.36 -3.77
N VAL A 8 3.31 -15.14 -4.93
CA VAL A 8 2.60 -14.74 -6.14
C VAL A 8 2.69 -15.91 -7.11
N ASP A 9 1.54 -16.48 -7.51
CA ASP A 9 1.48 -17.67 -8.36
C ASP A 9 0.62 -17.41 -9.59
N ASP A 10 1.27 -17.43 -10.76
CA ASP A 10 0.70 -17.30 -12.11
C ASP A 10 -0.22 -16.07 -12.29
N VAL A 11 0.11 -14.98 -11.59
CA VAL A 11 -0.74 -13.77 -11.55
C VAL A 11 -0.75 -13.07 -12.89
N SER A 12 -1.96 -12.87 -13.40
CA SER A 12 -2.22 -12.10 -14.61
C SER A 12 -3.26 -11.01 -14.34
N LYS A 13 -3.09 -9.85 -14.98
CA LYS A 13 -4.07 -8.77 -14.93
C LYS A 13 -4.38 -8.27 -16.33
N LEU A 14 -5.61 -8.52 -16.74
CA LEU A 14 -6.16 -8.11 -18.04
C LEU A 14 -7.06 -6.89 -17.86
N TYR A 15 -6.84 -5.85 -18.63
CA TYR A 15 -7.73 -4.73 -18.80
C TYR A 15 -8.41 -4.78 -20.16
N LYS A 16 -9.73 -4.57 -20.17
CA LYS A 16 -10.53 -4.41 -21.37
C LYS A 16 -10.57 -2.94 -21.75
N LEU A 17 -9.90 -2.58 -22.85
CA LEU A 17 -9.87 -1.22 -23.35
C LEU A 17 -10.94 -1.04 -24.43
N TYR A 18 -11.94 -0.21 -24.15
CA TYR A 18 -13.03 0.11 -25.08
C TYR A 18 -12.73 1.44 -25.77
N ASP A 19 -12.88 1.47 -27.09
CA ASP A 19 -12.69 2.69 -27.88
C ASP A 19 -13.80 3.71 -27.60
N LYS A 20 -15.01 3.25 -27.21
CA LYS A 20 -16.16 4.10 -26.86
C LYS A 20 -16.85 3.62 -25.57
N PRO A 21 -17.31 4.52 -24.68
CA PRO A 21 -18.06 4.13 -23.48
C PRO A 21 -19.33 3.31 -23.79
N SER A 22 -19.99 3.60 -24.94
CA SER A 22 -21.18 2.88 -25.43
C SER A 22 -20.90 1.41 -25.71
N ASP A 23 -19.67 1.05 -26.05
CA ASP A 23 -19.31 -0.34 -26.40
C ASP A 23 -19.24 -1.21 -25.14
N ARG A 24 -18.77 -0.64 -24.03
CA ARG A 24 -18.82 -1.28 -22.71
C ARG A 24 -20.28 -1.57 -22.28
N LEU A 25 -21.18 -0.61 -22.52
CA LEU A 25 -22.59 -0.77 -22.19
C LEU A 25 -23.25 -1.85 -23.05
N LYS A 26 -22.98 -1.88 -24.37
CA LYS A 26 -23.52 -2.89 -25.27
C LYS A 26 -23.06 -4.30 -24.92
N GLU A 27 -21.79 -4.46 -24.49
CA GLU A 27 -21.26 -5.74 -24.05
C GLU A 27 -21.91 -6.18 -22.74
N SER A 28 -22.01 -5.29 -21.74
CA SER A 28 -22.61 -5.62 -20.44
C SER A 28 -24.09 -5.98 -20.53
N LEU A 29 -24.84 -5.43 -21.52
CA LEU A 29 -26.24 -5.74 -21.80
C LEU A 29 -26.41 -6.94 -22.74
N GLY A 30 -25.31 -7.58 -23.20
CA GLY A 30 -25.39 -8.71 -24.12
C GLY A 30 -25.92 -8.36 -25.52
N LEU A 31 -25.95 -7.07 -25.89
CA LEU A 31 -26.51 -6.59 -27.17
C LEU A 31 -25.62 -6.90 -28.38
N THR A 32 -24.42 -7.45 -28.16
CA THR A 32 -23.49 -7.83 -29.24
C THR A 32 -22.76 -9.11 -28.89
N ARG A 33 -22.53 -9.95 -29.92
CA ARG A 33 -21.67 -11.13 -29.80
C ARG A 33 -20.21 -10.85 -30.22
N LYS A 34 -19.92 -9.63 -30.71
CA LYS A 34 -18.55 -9.25 -31.09
C LYS A 34 -17.81 -8.68 -29.88
N LYS A 35 -16.55 -9.06 -29.70
CA LYS A 35 -15.66 -8.39 -28.76
C LYS A 35 -15.44 -6.95 -29.21
N LEU A 36 -15.89 -5.98 -28.43
CA LEU A 36 -15.76 -4.54 -28.68
C LEU A 36 -14.62 -3.88 -27.92
N TYR A 37 -13.70 -4.67 -27.38
CA TYR A 37 -12.56 -4.20 -26.59
C TYR A 37 -11.26 -4.81 -27.10
N LYS A 38 -10.16 -4.09 -26.80
CA LYS A 38 -8.80 -4.60 -26.93
C LYS A 38 -8.34 -5.13 -25.58
N GLU A 39 -7.72 -6.30 -25.60
CA GLU A 39 -7.12 -6.91 -24.41
C GLU A 39 -5.76 -6.27 -24.17
N HIS A 40 -5.55 -5.76 -22.95
CA HIS A 40 -4.26 -5.22 -22.52
C HIS A 40 -3.85 -5.93 -21.23
N TYR A 41 -2.80 -6.71 -21.30
CA TYR A 41 -2.21 -7.37 -20.15
C TYR A 41 -1.25 -6.42 -19.46
N ALA A 42 -1.61 -5.95 -18.26
CA ALA A 42 -0.70 -5.20 -17.39
C ALA A 42 0.27 -6.15 -16.68
N LEU A 43 -0.17 -7.40 -16.43
CA LEU A 43 0.64 -8.49 -15.91
C LEU A 43 0.26 -9.76 -16.66
N HIS A 44 1.24 -10.62 -16.92
CA HIS A 44 1.03 -11.88 -17.62
C HIS A 44 1.88 -12.98 -17.00
N ASN A 45 1.21 -13.92 -16.31
CA ASN A 45 1.81 -15.12 -15.72
C ASN A 45 3.03 -14.80 -14.83
N VAL A 46 2.87 -13.88 -13.88
CA VAL A 46 3.93 -13.46 -12.95
C VAL A 46 3.93 -14.37 -11.75
N SER A 47 5.09 -14.96 -11.43
CA SER A 47 5.27 -15.81 -10.25
C SER A 47 6.56 -15.47 -9.54
N PHE A 48 6.52 -15.28 -8.22
CA PHE A 48 7.67 -15.13 -7.35
C PHE A 48 7.27 -15.32 -5.89
N ASP A 49 8.26 -15.64 -5.06
CA ASP A 49 8.12 -15.72 -3.62
C ASP A 49 9.01 -14.66 -2.95
N VAL A 50 8.56 -14.11 -1.81
CA VAL A 50 9.36 -13.25 -0.94
C VAL A 50 9.39 -13.88 0.44
N LYS A 51 10.59 -14.08 0.98
CA LYS A 51 10.79 -14.73 2.28
C LYS A 51 10.69 -13.74 3.43
N ARG A 52 10.41 -14.24 4.63
CA ARG A 52 10.47 -13.42 5.84
C ARG A 52 11.86 -12.86 6.06
N GLY A 53 11.95 -11.55 6.37
CA GLY A 53 13.20 -10.83 6.54
C GLY A 53 13.94 -10.49 5.24
N GLU A 54 13.35 -10.77 4.08
CA GLU A 54 13.92 -10.41 2.78
C GLU A 54 13.52 -8.99 2.38
N THR A 55 14.45 -8.28 1.74
CA THR A 55 14.18 -7.01 1.07
C THR A 55 14.21 -7.25 -0.43
N GLY A 56 13.06 -7.10 -1.08
CA GLY A 56 12.88 -7.25 -2.52
C GLY A 56 12.72 -5.90 -3.21
N GLY A 57 13.12 -5.79 -4.47
CA GLY A 57 12.87 -4.61 -5.31
C GLY A 57 12.24 -4.99 -6.64
N ILE A 58 11.11 -4.33 -7.00
CA ILE A 58 10.49 -4.51 -8.31
C ILE A 58 10.99 -3.40 -9.23
N ILE A 59 11.81 -3.78 -10.21
CA ILE A 59 12.43 -2.84 -11.15
C ILE A 59 11.78 -2.97 -12.53
N GLY A 60 11.54 -1.84 -13.19
CA GLY A 60 10.98 -1.82 -14.54
C GLY A 60 10.68 -0.40 -15.02
N THR A 61 10.44 -0.24 -16.31
CA THR A 61 10.05 1.03 -16.93
C THR A 61 8.64 1.46 -16.50
N ASN A 62 8.27 2.72 -16.74
CA ASN A 62 6.90 3.17 -16.51
C ASN A 62 5.92 2.37 -17.38
N GLY A 63 4.81 1.92 -16.78
CA GLY A 63 3.83 1.07 -17.46
C GLY A 63 4.16 -0.44 -17.47
N SER A 64 5.27 -0.89 -16.85
CA SER A 64 5.62 -2.32 -16.80
C SER A 64 4.79 -3.16 -15.82
N GLY A 65 3.81 -2.55 -15.12
CA GLY A 65 2.94 -3.26 -14.20
C GLY A 65 3.37 -3.25 -12.72
N LYS A 66 4.43 -2.52 -12.34
CA LYS A 66 4.91 -2.44 -10.94
C LYS A 66 3.79 -2.10 -9.95
N SER A 67 3.15 -0.95 -10.12
CA SER A 67 2.05 -0.54 -9.24
C SER A 67 0.83 -1.46 -9.34
N THR A 68 0.67 -2.18 -10.46
CA THR A 68 -0.41 -3.16 -10.61
C THR A 68 -0.18 -4.39 -9.74
N ILE A 69 1.04 -4.94 -9.74
CA ILE A 69 1.36 -6.10 -8.90
C ILE A 69 1.32 -5.73 -7.41
N LEU A 70 1.83 -4.54 -7.03
CA LEU A 70 1.76 -4.06 -5.66
C LEU A 70 0.31 -3.90 -5.18
N LYS A 71 -0.59 -3.34 -6.02
CA LYS A 71 -2.03 -3.24 -5.72
C LYS A 71 -2.72 -4.61 -5.60
N ILE A 72 -2.24 -5.62 -6.31
CA ILE A 72 -2.75 -6.99 -6.17
C ILE A 72 -2.26 -7.61 -4.87
N ILE A 73 -0.99 -7.47 -4.52
CA ILE A 73 -0.42 -7.98 -3.26
C ILE A 73 -1.13 -7.35 -2.06
N THR A 74 -1.42 -6.04 -2.12
CA THR A 74 -2.12 -5.34 -1.02
C THR A 74 -3.63 -5.59 -0.97
N GLY A 75 -4.18 -6.38 -1.90
CA GLY A 75 -5.62 -6.67 -1.96
C GLY A 75 -6.50 -5.53 -2.48
N VAL A 76 -5.91 -4.40 -2.89
CA VAL A 76 -6.63 -3.26 -3.49
C VAL A 76 -7.19 -3.62 -4.87
N LEU A 77 -6.52 -4.53 -5.58
CA LEU A 77 -6.88 -4.95 -6.92
C LEU A 77 -6.91 -6.47 -7.04
N ASN A 78 -8.00 -7.02 -7.54
CA ASN A 78 -8.09 -8.46 -7.80
C ASN A 78 -7.34 -8.81 -9.10
N PRO A 79 -6.58 -9.93 -9.14
CA PRO A 79 -6.01 -10.47 -10.37
C PRO A 79 -7.10 -10.96 -11.33
N SER A 80 -6.77 -11.09 -12.61
CA SER A 80 -7.65 -11.72 -13.61
C SER A 80 -7.41 -13.23 -13.73
N GLY A 81 -6.26 -13.71 -13.27
CA GLY A 81 -5.84 -15.10 -13.17
C GLY A 81 -4.72 -15.24 -12.17
N GLY A 82 -4.50 -16.46 -11.69
CA GLY A 82 -3.55 -16.73 -10.63
C GLY A 82 -4.03 -16.29 -9.25
N HIS A 83 -3.18 -16.40 -8.24
CA HIS A 83 -3.50 -15.98 -6.88
C HIS A 83 -2.28 -15.45 -6.12
N VAL A 84 -2.55 -14.77 -5.01
CA VAL A 84 -1.53 -14.27 -4.08
C VAL A 84 -1.86 -14.78 -2.69
N GLU A 85 -0.87 -15.36 -2.03
CA GLU A 85 -0.94 -15.78 -0.63
C GLU A 85 -0.03 -14.88 0.19
N ILE A 86 -0.52 -14.44 1.34
CA ILE A 86 0.19 -13.54 2.24
C ILE A 86 0.10 -14.09 3.65
N ASP A 87 1.26 -14.24 4.27
CA ASP A 87 1.40 -14.69 5.66
C ASP A 87 2.00 -13.55 6.49
N GLY A 88 1.13 -12.67 7.00
CA GLY A 88 1.48 -11.52 7.84
C GLY A 88 0.63 -10.28 7.59
N ARG A 89 0.75 -9.30 8.49
CA ARG A 89 0.07 -7.99 8.40
C ARG A 89 0.84 -7.06 7.48
N ILE A 90 0.16 -6.52 6.47
CA ILE A 90 0.74 -5.61 5.48
C ILE A 90 0.44 -4.16 5.85
N SER A 91 1.47 -3.32 5.85
CA SER A 91 1.34 -1.88 5.69
C SER A 91 1.87 -1.45 4.32
N ALA A 92 1.09 -0.68 3.59
CA ALA A 92 1.45 -0.27 2.24
C ALA A 92 1.47 1.25 2.11
N LEU A 93 2.60 1.79 1.66
CA LEU A 93 2.77 3.20 1.35
C LEU A 93 2.45 3.51 -0.13
N LEU A 94 1.54 2.73 -0.74
CA LEU A 94 1.13 2.92 -2.15
C LEU A 94 0.30 4.19 -2.35
N GLU A 95 -0.54 4.49 -1.40
CA GLU A 95 -1.41 5.67 -1.39
C GLU A 95 -1.38 6.23 0.04
N LEU A 96 -0.43 7.13 0.31
CA LEU A 96 -0.24 7.74 1.63
C LEU A 96 -1.55 8.33 2.16
N GLY A 97 -1.96 7.87 3.36
CA GLY A 97 -3.22 8.29 3.97
C GLY A 97 -4.46 7.62 3.39
N ALA A 98 -4.31 6.58 2.56
CA ALA A 98 -5.45 5.74 2.18
C ALA A 98 -6.13 5.21 3.46
N GLY A 99 -7.44 5.40 3.55
CA GLY A 99 -8.21 5.04 4.74
C GLY A 99 -8.29 6.14 5.81
N PHE A 100 -7.59 7.27 5.65
CA PHE A 100 -7.79 8.41 6.58
C PHE A 100 -9.14 9.07 6.34
N ASN A 101 -9.84 9.35 7.44
CA ASN A 101 -11.05 10.16 7.42
C ASN A 101 -10.67 11.63 7.71
N MET A 102 -10.94 12.50 6.76
CA MET A 102 -10.58 13.91 6.84
C MET A 102 -11.29 14.68 7.98
N GLU A 103 -12.45 14.18 8.44
CA GLU A 103 -13.21 14.77 9.56
C GLU A 103 -12.70 14.32 10.94
N TYR A 104 -11.90 13.25 10.98
CA TYR A 104 -11.32 12.73 12.22
C TYR A 104 -10.01 13.46 12.54
N THR A 105 -9.70 13.51 13.83
CA THR A 105 -8.40 13.99 14.34
C THR A 105 -7.27 13.07 13.90
N GLY A 106 -6.03 13.52 14.06
CA GLY A 106 -4.86 12.68 13.81
C GLY A 106 -4.87 11.42 14.68
N ILE A 107 -5.19 11.56 15.97
CA ILE A 107 -5.30 10.44 16.91
C ILE A 107 -6.35 9.41 16.45
N GLU A 108 -7.54 9.86 16.08
CA GLU A 108 -8.61 8.98 15.60
C GLU A 108 -8.21 8.27 14.31
N ASN A 109 -7.48 8.94 13.42
CA ASN A 109 -6.95 8.32 12.19
C ASN A 109 -5.84 7.30 12.47
N ILE A 110 -4.99 7.51 13.48
CA ILE A 110 -4.01 6.51 13.92
C ILE A 110 -4.74 5.22 14.32
N TYR A 111 -5.77 5.30 15.17
CA TYR A 111 -6.56 4.13 15.57
C TYR A 111 -7.30 3.50 14.39
N LEU A 112 -7.94 4.32 13.55
CA LEU A 112 -8.68 3.84 12.38
C LEU A 112 -7.75 3.02 11.46
N ASN A 113 -6.61 3.60 11.09
CA ASN A 113 -5.67 2.96 10.17
C ASN A 113 -5.02 1.71 10.78
N GLY A 114 -4.59 1.78 12.05
CA GLY A 114 -4.03 0.63 12.76
C GLY A 114 -5.01 -0.54 12.86
N THR A 115 -6.28 -0.25 13.15
CA THR A 115 -7.34 -1.28 13.19
C THR A 115 -7.60 -1.88 11.80
N MET A 116 -7.57 -1.07 10.73
CA MET A 116 -7.73 -1.57 9.36
C MET A 116 -6.60 -2.53 8.93
N ILE A 117 -5.39 -2.32 9.44
CA ILE A 117 -4.24 -3.22 9.22
C ILE A 117 -4.35 -4.50 10.08
N GLY A 118 -5.22 -4.50 11.09
CA GLY A 118 -5.48 -5.66 11.97
C GLY A 118 -4.74 -5.59 13.32
N PHE A 119 -4.35 -4.39 13.78
CA PHE A 119 -3.79 -4.20 15.11
C PHE A 119 -4.88 -3.97 16.15
N SER A 120 -4.70 -4.51 17.35
CA SER A 120 -5.58 -4.22 18.49
C SER A 120 -5.33 -2.80 19.03
N ARG A 121 -6.27 -2.31 19.83
CA ARG A 121 -6.14 -0.98 20.45
C ARG A 121 -4.91 -0.91 21.35
N GLU A 122 -4.64 -1.96 22.11
CA GLU A 122 -3.50 -2.08 23.02
C GLU A 122 -2.16 -2.06 22.26
N GLU A 123 -2.10 -2.71 21.10
CA GLU A 123 -0.92 -2.68 20.21
C GLU A 123 -0.69 -1.27 19.66
N ILE A 124 -1.77 -0.57 19.28
CA ILE A 124 -1.68 0.82 18.79
C ILE A 124 -1.28 1.76 19.92
N ASP A 125 -1.85 1.62 21.13
CA ASP A 125 -1.51 2.43 22.31
C ASP A 125 -0.02 2.30 22.65
N ALA A 126 0.54 1.09 22.56
CA ALA A 126 1.95 0.84 22.82
C ALA A 126 2.89 1.54 21.81
N LYS A 127 2.40 1.85 20.61
CA LYS A 127 3.15 2.53 19.53
C LYS A 127 2.79 4.01 19.38
N MET A 128 1.80 4.49 20.12
CA MET A 128 1.27 5.86 19.97
C MET A 128 2.38 6.91 20.09
N GLN A 129 3.23 6.82 21.11
CA GLN A 129 4.28 7.82 21.34
C GLN A 129 5.31 7.80 20.20
N ASP A 130 5.72 6.62 19.71
CA ASP A 130 6.65 6.50 18.59
C ASP A 130 6.07 7.13 17.31
N ILE A 131 4.76 6.94 17.08
CA ILE A 131 4.04 7.52 15.93
C ILE A 131 4.02 9.05 16.04
N LEU A 132 3.70 9.59 17.22
CA LEU A 132 3.62 11.03 17.45
C LEU A 132 4.99 11.71 17.32
N ASP A 133 6.02 11.13 17.90
CA ASP A 133 7.40 11.64 17.84
C ASP A 133 7.95 11.61 16.41
N PHE A 134 7.55 10.58 15.65
CA PHE A 134 7.94 10.50 14.24
C PHE A 134 7.22 11.52 13.37
N ALA A 135 5.90 11.66 13.54
CA ALA A 135 5.07 12.60 12.78
C ALA A 135 5.50 14.06 13.00
N ASP A 136 5.88 14.39 14.24
CA ASP A 136 6.38 15.72 14.63
C ASP A 136 5.45 16.86 14.13
N ILE A 137 4.15 16.73 14.43
CA ILE A 137 3.11 17.71 14.06
C ILE A 137 2.52 18.45 15.28
N GLY A 138 3.05 18.16 16.48
CA GLY A 138 2.64 18.82 17.74
C GLY A 138 1.14 18.67 18.02
N ASP A 139 0.56 19.71 18.61
CA ASP A 139 -0.85 19.72 19.03
C ASP A 139 -1.86 19.60 17.88
N PHE A 140 -1.42 19.75 16.64
CA PHE A 140 -2.29 19.53 15.49
C PHE A 140 -2.84 18.10 15.43
N VAL A 141 -2.19 17.15 16.08
CA VAL A 141 -2.68 15.77 16.14
C VAL A 141 -4.10 15.66 16.73
N HIS A 142 -4.51 16.63 17.55
CA HIS A 142 -5.85 16.73 18.14
C HIS A 142 -6.86 17.48 17.26
N GLN A 143 -6.44 18.01 16.12
CA GLN A 143 -7.30 18.69 15.17
C GLN A 143 -7.74 17.75 14.03
N PRO A 144 -8.90 18.01 13.38
CA PRO A 144 -9.31 17.26 12.21
C PRO A 144 -8.28 17.33 11.08
N VAL A 145 -8.03 16.19 10.44
CA VAL A 145 -6.98 16.06 9.39
C VAL A 145 -7.22 16.99 8.19
N LYS A 146 -8.47 17.37 7.92
CA LYS A 146 -8.79 18.38 6.88
C LYS A 146 -8.13 19.75 7.10
N THR A 147 -7.68 20.05 8.34
CA THR A 147 -7.00 21.32 8.68
C THR A 147 -5.48 21.23 8.49
N TYR A 148 -4.96 20.04 8.16
CA TYR A 148 -3.52 19.82 8.02
C TYR A 148 -2.97 20.43 6.74
N SER A 149 -1.73 20.87 6.80
CA SER A 149 -0.95 21.07 5.56
C SER A 149 -0.67 19.72 4.89
N SER A 150 -0.35 19.75 3.60
CA SER A 150 0.03 18.53 2.88
C SER A 150 1.22 17.81 3.53
N GLY A 151 2.20 18.57 4.05
CA GLY A 151 3.34 18.04 4.78
C GLY A 151 2.96 17.34 6.08
N MET A 152 2.07 17.93 6.89
CA MET A 152 1.59 17.31 8.13
C MET A 152 0.81 16.03 7.85
N PHE A 153 -0.03 16.03 6.81
CA PHE A 153 -0.77 14.86 6.38
C PHE A 153 0.16 13.70 6.02
N VAL A 154 1.16 13.98 5.17
CA VAL A 154 2.16 13.00 4.74
C VAL A 154 2.97 12.47 5.94
N ARG A 155 3.42 13.35 6.84
CA ARG A 155 4.18 12.96 8.03
C ARG A 155 3.39 12.03 8.93
N LEU A 156 2.12 12.33 9.19
CA LEU A 156 1.27 11.46 10.00
C LEU A 156 1.02 10.11 9.32
N ALA A 157 0.68 10.10 8.03
CA ALA A 157 0.41 8.88 7.29
C ALA A 157 1.63 7.94 7.26
N PHE A 158 2.84 8.51 7.06
CA PHE A 158 4.09 7.77 7.14
C PHE A 158 4.38 7.26 8.55
N ALA A 159 4.19 8.13 9.57
CA ALA A 159 4.41 7.75 10.96
C ALA A 159 3.60 6.52 11.35
N VAL A 160 2.33 6.48 10.96
CA VAL A 160 1.44 5.33 11.21
C VAL A 160 1.96 4.10 10.47
N ALA A 161 2.19 4.21 9.16
CA ALA A 161 2.54 3.07 8.34
C ALA A 161 3.84 2.37 8.75
N ILE A 162 4.83 3.12 9.28
CA ILE A 162 6.14 2.60 9.65
C ILE A 162 6.20 2.15 11.12
N ASN A 163 5.65 2.95 12.04
CA ASN A 163 5.83 2.71 13.48
C ASN A 163 4.85 1.70 14.06
N ILE A 164 3.76 1.38 13.34
CA ILE A 164 2.80 0.36 13.79
C ILE A 164 3.37 -1.07 13.77
N ASP A 165 4.58 -1.23 13.23
CA ASP A 165 5.37 -2.47 13.19
C ASP A 165 4.72 -3.60 12.37
N PRO A 166 4.40 -3.36 11.09
CA PRO A 166 3.86 -4.38 10.21
C PRO A 166 4.90 -5.47 9.92
N GLU A 167 4.44 -6.69 9.67
CA GLU A 167 5.31 -7.81 9.28
C GLU A 167 5.81 -7.68 7.83
N ILE A 168 5.01 -6.98 7.00
CA ILE A 168 5.31 -6.72 5.59
C ILE A 168 5.12 -5.22 5.33
N LEU A 169 6.16 -4.55 4.88
CA LEU A 169 6.11 -3.15 4.48
C LEU A 169 6.29 -3.04 2.97
N ILE A 170 5.28 -2.47 2.30
CA ILE A 170 5.33 -2.21 0.86
C ILE A 170 5.51 -0.71 0.62
N VAL A 171 6.56 -0.36 -0.11
CA VAL A 171 6.91 1.03 -0.42
C VAL A 171 6.90 1.22 -1.92
N ASP A 172 6.09 2.13 -2.43
CA ASP A 172 6.13 2.60 -3.83
C ASP A 172 6.87 3.94 -3.89
N GLU A 173 6.87 4.62 -5.01
CA GLU A 173 7.51 5.94 -5.26
C GLU A 173 7.13 7.04 -4.23
N ALA A 174 6.27 6.71 -3.25
CA ALA A 174 5.85 7.59 -2.15
C ALA A 174 7.00 8.16 -1.30
N LEU A 175 8.22 7.59 -1.35
CA LEU A 175 9.41 8.15 -0.71
C LEU A 175 9.87 9.49 -1.28
N SER A 176 9.37 9.89 -2.46
CA SER A 176 9.67 11.20 -3.05
C SER A 176 8.80 12.35 -2.49
N VAL A 177 7.89 12.06 -1.54
CA VAL A 177 7.00 13.05 -0.92
C VAL A 177 7.56 13.48 0.44
N GLY A 178 7.46 14.77 0.75
CA GLY A 178 7.96 15.38 1.98
C GLY A 178 9.27 16.17 1.78
N ASP A 179 9.74 16.80 2.85
CA ASP A 179 11.03 17.52 2.82
C ASP A 179 12.22 16.55 2.91
N VAL A 180 13.41 17.02 2.54
CA VAL A 180 14.64 16.20 2.47
C VAL A 180 15.00 15.59 3.83
N PHE A 181 14.73 16.29 4.94
CA PHE A 181 15.00 15.77 6.29
C PHE A 181 14.05 14.64 6.66
N PHE A 182 12.78 14.78 6.28
CA PHE A 182 11.78 13.74 6.51
C PHE A 182 12.08 12.49 5.65
N GLN A 183 12.47 12.68 4.39
CA GLN A 183 12.91 11.58 3.53
C GLN A 183 14.11 10.83 4.11
N ALA A 184 15.11 11.55 4.63
CA ALA A 184 16.27 10.93 5.30
C ALA A 184 15.84 10.16 6.56
N LYS A 185 14.90 10.69 7.35
CA LYS A 185 14.34 10.02 8.54
C LYS A 185 13.58 8.74 8.14
N CYS A 186 12.80 8.77 7.06
CA CYS A 186 12.11 7.59 6.53
C CYS A 186 13.10 6.52 6.06
N LEU A 187 14.11 6.89 5.28
CA LEU A 187 15.15 5.97 4.78
C LEU A 187 15.94 5.36 5.93
N SER A 188 16.32 6.14 6.94
CA SER A 188 17.04 5.62 8.10
C SER A 188 16.22 4.58 8.85
N LEU A 189 14.92 4.77 9.02
CA LEU A 189 14.06 3.77 9.69
C LEU A 189 13.87 2.50 8.85
N ILE A 190 13.75 2.62 7.53
CA ILE A 190 13.69 1.46 6.63
C ILE A 190 15.01 0.66 6.71
N HIS A 191 16.16 1.33 6.84
CA HIS A 191 17.47 0.69 6.98
C HIS A 191 17.77 0.17 8.40
N ILE A 192 17.28 0.86 9.46
CA ILE A 192 17.55 0.52 10.86
C ILE A 192 16.61 -0.58 11.36
N SER A 193 15.43 -0.74 10.74
CA SER A 193 14.58 -1.89 11.03
C SER A 193 15.24 -3.17 10.50
N GLU A 194 16.23 -3.61 11.27
CA GLU A 194 17.08 -4.78 11.05
C GLU A 194 16.35 -6.02 10.52
N PRO A 195 17.04 -6.90 9.75
CA PRO A 195 16.48 -7.89 8.80
C PRO A 195 15.77 -9.07 9.46
N THR A 196 15.34 -8.98 10.70
CA THR A 196 14.84 -10.17 11.40
C THR A 196 13.34 -10.41 11.28
N ARG A 197 12.53 -9.46 10.81
CA ARG A 197 11.07 -9.66 10.79
C ARG A 197 10.29 -8.99 9.64
N ARG A 198 10.86 -8.05 8.87
CA ARG A 198 10.10 -7.28 7.85
C ARG A 198 10.52 -7.64 6.43
N VAL A 199 9.50 -7.75 5.57
CA VAL A 199 9.68 -7.77 4.12
C VAL A 199 9.49 -6.35 3.61
N VAL A 200 10.44 -5.82 2.84
CA VAL A 200 10.33 -4.51 2.18
C VAL A 200 10.37 -4.74 0.68
N ILE A 201 9.40 -4.23 -0.04
CA ILE A 201 9.32 -4.32 -1.51
C ILE A 201 9.23 -2.92 -2.09
#